data_0dd751cc91c05d2238f69513b7b60061
#
_entry.id   0dd751cc91c05d2238f69513b7b60061
#
_cell.length_a   1.000
_cell.length_b   1.000
_cell.length_c   1.000
_cell.angle_alpha   90.00
_cell.angle_beta   90.00
_cell.angle_gamma   90.00
#
_symmetry.space_group_name_H-M   'P 1'
#
loop_
_entity.id
_entity.type
_entity.pdbx_description
1 polymer ?
#
loop_
_entity_poly.entity_id
_entity_poly.type
_entity_poly.pdbx_seq_one_letter_code
_entity_poly.pdbx_strand_id
1 'polypeptide(L)'
;MRKTVHVFIVLLCISIFVPVSVSWGQYIPNAPFKPQYPPASDFTLKDLQGKIFRLSAQRGKPVLLFFGTTWCPGCRAEIPIYKKVYETYAPRGLEVIYVNIMEPAKKVQRFAQANALPYRTLLDEDGSVANAYNVVGVPMIMLVDKDGNIIKVGHSSLEMPLDKVLRVK
;
A
#
# COMPACT_ATOMS: atom_id res chain seq x y z
N MET A 1 55.10 -15.41 -74.44
CA MET A 1 54.44 -16.43 -73.62
C MET A 1 54.36 -15.93 -72.20
N ARG A 2 53.21 -15.34 -71.81
CA ARG A 2 52.98 -14.78 -70.46
C ARG A 2 52.06 -15.76 -69.70
N LYS A 3 52.57 -16.34 -68.61
CA LYS A 3 51.82 -17.21 -67.72
C LYS A 3 51.14 -16.37 -66.65
N THR A 4 49.84 -16.28 -66.67
CA THR A 4 49.00 -15.58 -65.69
C THR A 4 48.78 -16.52 -64.48
N VAL A 5 49.30 -16.10 -63.32
CA VAL A 5 49.09 -16.80 -62.06
C VAL A 5 47.81 -16.24 -61.41
N HIS A 6 46.78 -17.07 -61.24
CA HIS A 6 45.56 -16.72 -60.51
C HIS A 6 45.77 -17.09 -59.04
N VAL A 7 45.82 -16.05 -58.23
CA VAL A 7 45.84 -16.18 -56.77
C VAL A 7 44.38 -16.26 -56.30
N PHE A 8 43.97 -17.43 -55.85
CA PHE A 8 42.70 -17.62 -55.17
C PHE A 8 42.83 -17.18 -53.70
N ILE A 9 42.24 -16.05 -53.38
CA ILE A 9 42.08 -15.60 -51.96
C ILE A 9 40.86 -16.34 -51.40
N VAL A 10 41.12 -17.34 -50.58
CA VAL A 10 40.07 -18.02 -49.79
C VAL A 10 39.82 -17.16 -48.53
N LEU A 11 38.71 -16.42 -48.54
CA LEU A 11 38.22 -15.69 -47.35
C LEU A 11 37.61 -16.72 -46.38
N LEU A 12 38.34 -17.01 -45.32
CA LEU A 12 37.88 -17.85 -44.20
C LEU A 12 36.99 -16.98 -43.30
N CYS A 13 35.67 -17.04 -43.49
CA CYS A 13 34.71 -16.49 -42.56
C CYS A 13 34.65 -17.33 -41.28
N ILE A 14 35.43 -16.95 -40.28
CA ILE A 14 35.34 -17.52 -38.94
C ILE A 14 34.10 -16.89 -38.29
N SER A 15 32.98 -17.61 -38.33
CA SER A 15 31.79 -17.27 -37.56
C SER A 15 32.08 -17.49 -36.08
N ILE A 16 32.32 -16.41 -35.35
CA ILE A 16 32.44 -16.45 -33.90
C ILE A 16 31.04 -16.68 -33.34
N PHE A 17 30.73 -17.93 -33.05
CA PHE A 17 29.52 -18.33 -32.34
C PHE A 17 29.72 -17.95 -30.86
N VAL A 18 29.27 -16.77 -30.46
CA VAL A 18 29.21 -16.39 -29.05
C VAL A 18 27.99 -17.09 -28.43
N PRO A 19 28.17 -18.04 -27.52
CA PRO A 19 27.04 -18.64 -26.83
C PRO A 19 26.43 -17.58 -25.95
N VAL A 20 25.21 -17.10 -26.29
CA VAL A 20 24.38 -16.31 -25.40
C VAL A 20 23.94 -17.25 -24.29
N SER A 21 24.65 -17.18 -23.16
CA SER A 21 24.22 -17.85 -21.94
C SER A 21 22.97 -17.16 -21.42
N VAL A 22 21.78 -17.64 -21.78
CA VAL A 22 20.53 -17.23 -21.16
C VAL A 22 20.57 -17.74 -19.73
N SER A 23 20.95 -16.87 -18.81
CA SER A 23 20.84 -17.15 -17.38
C SER A 23 19.33 -17.22 -17.05
N TRP A 24 18.83 -18.43 -16.97
CA TRP A 24 17.51 -18.70 -16.41
C TRP A 24 17.58 -18.28 -14.93
N GLY A 25 16.89 -17.19 -14.60
CA GLY A 25 16.78 -16.75 -13.22
C GLY A 25 16.36 -17.95 -12.36
N GLN A 26 17.24 -18.35 -11.44
CA GLN A 26 16.98 -19.46 -10.56
C GLN A 26 15.72 -19.16 -9.76
N TYR A 27 14.64 -19.88 -10.05
CA TYR A 27 13.45 -19.89 -9.19
C TYR A 27 13.87 -20.49 -7.84
N ILE A 28 14.00 -19.64 -6.82
CA ILE A 28 14.28 -20.04 -5.45
C ILE A 28 12.92 -20.24 -4.75
N PRO A 29 12.46 -21.48 -4.57
CA PRO A 29 11.10 -21.78 -4.09
C PRO A 29 10.81 -21.27 -2.68
N ASN A 30 11.84 -20.88 -1.91
CA ASN A 30 11.75 -20.42 -0.53
C ASN A 30 12.45 -19.07 -0.32
N ALA A 31 12.55 -18.23 -1.35
CA ALA A 31 13.02 -16.87 -1.14
C ALA A 31 12.10 -16.19 -0.13
N PRO A 32 12.64 -15.59 0.95
CA PRO A 32 11.80 -14.90 1.91
C PRO A 32 10.99 -13.83 1.18
N PHE A 33 9.68 -13.79 1.44
CA PHE A 33 8.78 -12.79 0.86
C PHE A 33 9.34 -11.40 1.19
N LYS A 34 9.89 -10.71 0.20
CA LYS A 34 10.32 -9.32 0.36
C LYS A 34 9.05 -8.46 0.27
N PRO A 35 8.65 -7.75 1.33
CA PRO A 35 7.48 -6.90 1.27
C PRO A 35 7.61 -5.91 0.11
N GLN A 36 6.56 -5.76 -0.68
CA GLN A 36 6.52 -4.82 -1.82
C GLN A 36 6.59 -3.36 -1.34
N TYR A 37 6.21 -3.12 -0.09
CA TYR A 37 6.19 -1.81 0.53
C TYR A 37 7.11 -1.77 1.75
N PRO A 38 7.64 -0.58 2.11
CA PRO A 38 8.42 -0.41 3.34
C PRO A 38 7.54 -0.63 4.58
N PRO A 39 8.15 -0.82 5.77
CA PRO A 39 7.43 -0.74 7.03
C PRO A 39 6.64 0.56 7.14
N ALA A 40 5.46 0.50 7.77
CA ALA A 40 4.65 1.70 8.02
C ALA A 40 5.40 2.65 8.95
N SER A 41 5.57 3.89 8.53
CA SER A 41 6.14 4.95 9.36
C SER A 41 5.30 5.17 10.59
N ASP A 42 5.89 5.24 11.77
CA ASP A 42 5.14 5.54 13.00
C ASP A 42 4.61 6.97 12.97
N PHE A 43 3.39 7.16 13.46
CA PHE A 43 2.80 8.48 13.61
C PHE A 43 1.92 8.55 14.85
N THR A 44 1.65 9.78 15.27
CA THR A 44 0.76 10.08 16.40
C THR A 44 -0.21 11.19 15.99
N LEU A 45 -1.50 10.91 16.09
CA LEU A 45 -2.58 11.87 15.81
C LEU A 45 -3.61 11.85 16.93
N LYS A 46 -4.42 12.90 17.02
CA LYS A 46 -5.61 12.94 17.88
C LYS A 46 -6.84 12.49 17.10
N ASP A 47 -7.74 11.79 17.80
CA ASP A 47 -9.08 11.53 17.27
C ASP A 47 -10.05 12.68 17.59
N LEU A 48 -11.29 12.54 17.13
CA LEU A 48 -12.36 13.54 17.34
C LEU A 48 -12.72 13.79 18.81
N GLN A 49 -12.33 12.90 19.73
CA GLN A 49 -12.49 13.03 21.17
C GLN A 49 -11.22 13.57 21.86
N GLY A 50 -10.20 13.94 21.08
CA GLY A 50 -8.91 14.40 21.58
C GLY A 50 -8.00 13.30 22.13
N LYS A 51 -8.42 12.03 22.02
CA LYS A 51 -7.61 10.88 22.46
C LYS A 51 -6.49 10.62 21.48
N ILE A 52 -5.29 10.41 22.00
CA ILE A 52 -4.11 10.12 21.21
C ILE A 52 -4.19 8.70 20.63
N PHE A 53 -3.91 8.59 19.34
CA PHE A 53 -3.64 7.35 18.62
C PHE A 53 -2.17 7.34 18.19
N ARG A 54 -1.51 6.22 18.38
CA ARG A 54 -0.16 5.97 17.86
C ARG A 54 -0.15 4.66 17.11
N LEU A 55 0.38 4.65 15.87
CA LEU A 55 0.37 3.46 15.03
C LEU A 55 1.23 2.35 15.62
N SER A 56 2.42 2.65 16.12
CA SER A 56 3.30 1.64 16.72
C SER A 56 2.71 0.97 17.96
N ALA A 57 1.77 1.62 18.65
CA ALA A 57 1.04 1.02 19.77
C ALA A 57 -0.02 -0.02 19.34
N GLN A 58 -0.27 -0.16 18.03
CA GLN A 58 -1.20 -1.15 17.49
C GLN A 58 -0.51 -2.48 17.12
N ARG A 59 0.78 -2.63 17.37
CA ARG A 59 1.49 -3.90 17.13
C ARG A 59 0.72 -5.07 17.74
N GLY A 60 0.69 -6.20 17.03
CA GLY A 60 -0.14 -7.36 17.37
C GLY A 60 -1.53 -7.37 16.74
N LYS A 61 -1.97 -6.25 16.15
CA LYS A 61 -3.24 -6.13 15.42
C LYS A 61 -3.00 -5.60 14.01
N PRO A 62 -3.65 -6.11 12.98
CA PRO A 62 -3.66 -5.48 11.68
C PRO A 62 -4.46 -4.17 11.72
N VAL A 63 -4.01 -3.17 10.97
CA VAL A 63 -4.62 -1.84 10.89
C VAL A 63 -4.98 -1.52 9.46
N LEU A 64 -6.21 -1.09 9.23
CA LEU A 64 -6.67 -0.58 7.95
C LEU A 64 -6.81 0.93 8.04
N LEU A 65 -5.93 1.66 7.34
CA LEU A 65 -5.90 3.11 7.28
C LEU A 65 -6.65 3.58 6.03
N PHE A 66 -7.66 4.43 6.21
CA PHE A 66 -8.34 5.15 5.14
C PHE A 66 -7.92 6.61 5.16
N PHE A 67 -7.22 7.07 4.14
CA PHE A 67 -6.90 8.49 3.98
C PHE A 67 -7.98 9.16 3.12
N GLY A 68 -8.52 10.26 3.61
CA GLY A 68 -9.59 10.94 2.91
C GLY A 68 -9.90 12.34 3.44
N THR A 69 -10.89 12.97 2.81
CA THR A 69 -11.40 14.29 3.19
C THR A 69 -12.93 14.29 3.17
N THR A 70 -13.57 15.24 3.88
CA THR A 70 -15.03 15.32 3.96
C THR A 70 -15.70 15.76 2.65
N TRP A 71 -14.96 16.45 1.79
CA TRP A 71 -15.46 17.00 0.53
C TRP A 71 -15.22 16.08 -0.68
N CYS A 72 -14.38 15.05 -0.53
CA CYS A 72 -14.05 14.12 -1.61
C CYS A 72 -15.24 13.22 -1.99
N PRO A 73 -15.77 13.27 -3.23
CA PRO A 73 -16.92 12.47 -3.63
C PRO A 73 -16.64 10.96 -3.56
N GLY A 74 -15.44 10.52 -4.00
CA GLY A 74 -15.03 9.12 -3.93
C GLY A 74 -14.95 8.60 -2.50
N CYS A 75 -14.38 9.41 -1.57
CA CYS A 75 -14.32 9.05 -0.15
C CYS A 75 -15.73 8.87 0.45
N ARG A 76 -16.66 9.73 0.07
CA ARG A 76 -18.06 9.66 0.53
C ARG A 76 -18.79 8.44 -0.01
N ALA A 77 -18.54 8.08 -1.27
CA ALA A 77 -19.10 6.88 -1.89
C ALA A 77 -18.63 5.58 -1.23
N GLU A 78 -17.40 5.56 -0.68
CA GLU A 78 -16.83 4.41 0.01
C GLU A 78 -17.32 4.25 1.48
N ILE A 79 -17.99 5.24 2.07
CA ILE A 79 -18.45 5.18 3.49
C ILE A 79 -19.28 3.91 3.79
N PRO A 80 -20.28 3.52 2.98
CA PRO A 80 -21.06 2.32 3.25
C PRO A 80 -20.19 1.04 3.27
N ILE A 81 -19.17 0.99 2.39
CA ILE A 81 -18.24 -0.14 2.31
C ILE A 81 -17.36 -0.16 3.55
N TYR A 82 -16.81 0.99 3.98
CA TYR A 82 -15.98 1.11 5.19
C TYR A 82 -16.75 0.71 6.46
N LYS A 83 -18.03 1.08 6.55
CA LYS A 83 -18.89 0.65 7.66
C LYS A 83 -19.04 -0.87 7.69
N LYS A 84 -19.32 -1.49 6.55
CA LYS A 84 -19.44 -2.95 6.44
C LYS A 84 -18.12 -3.65 6.78
N VAL A 85 -16.98 -3.09 6.34
CA VAL A 85 -15.65 -3.60 6.71
C VAL A 85 -15.46 -3.52 8.23
N TYR A 86 -15.77 -2.40 8.84
CA TYR A 86 -15.70 -2.24 10.29
C TYR A 86 -16.58 -3.25 11.03
N GLU A 87 -17.84 -3.35 10.67
CA GLU A 87 -18.81 -4.29 11.29
C GLU A 87 -18.37 -5.74 11.18
N THR A 88 -17.78 -6.11 10.03
CA THR A 88 -17.38 -7.49 9.74
C THR A 88 -16.05 -7.86 10.38
N TYR A 89 -15.07 -6.96 10.37
CA TYR A 89 -13.69 -7.29 10.68
C TYR A 89 -13.16 -6.71 12.00
N ALA A 90 -13.73 -5.63 12.53
CA ALA A 90 -13.32 -5.11 13.84
C ALA A 90 -13.54 -6.13 14.97
N PRO A 91 -14.67 -6.88 15.04
CA PRO A 91 -14.83 -7.94 16.02
C PRO A 91 -13.82 -9.08 15.89
N ARG A 92 -13.18 -9.21 14.71
CA ARG A 92 -12.13 -10.20 14.42
C ARG A 92 -10.72 -9.68 14.69
N GLY A 93 -10.59 -8.46 15.22
CA GLY A 93 -9.33 -7.86 15.63
C GLY A 93 -8.70 -6.90 14.63
N LEU A 94 -9.40 -6.49 13.55
CA LEU A 94 -8.95 -5.43 12.67
C LEU A 94 -9.17 -4.07 13.32
N GLU A 95 -8.12 -3.25 13.41
CA GLU A 95 -8.27 -1.83 13.76
C GLU A 95 -8.57 -1.04 12.49
N VAL A 96 -9.73 -0.36 12.46
CA VAL A 96 -10.18 0.42 11.29
C VAL A 96 -10.09 1.89 11.63
N ILE A 97 -9.30 2.63 10.86
CA ILE A 97 -8.95 4.02 11.12
C ILE A 97 -9.20 4.87 9.87
N TYR A 98 -9.96 5.95 10.04
CA TYR A 98 -10.09 6.99 9.04
C TYR A 98 -9.16 8.15 9.39
N VAL A 99 -8.21 8.49 8.52
CA VAL A 99 -7.30 9.63 8.65
C VAL A 99 -7.84 10.76 7.78
N ASN A 100 -8.40 11.77 8.41
CA ASN A 100 -8.89 12.96 7.70
C ASN A 100 -7.76 13.97 7.53
N ILE A 101 -7.55 14.43 6.28
CA ILE A 101 -6.39 15.21 5.86
C ILE A 101 -6.76 16.68 5.72
N MET A 102 -5.97 17.57 6.37
CA MET A 102 -5.97 19.02 6.16
C MET A 102 -7.35 19.69 6.33
N GLU A 103 -8.13 19.23 7.30
CA GLU A 103 -9.44 19.82 7.60
C GLU A 103 -9.60 20.08 9.10
N PRO A 104 -10.25 21.22 9.49
CA PRO A 104 -10.47 21.56 10.88
C PRO A 104 -11.32 20.51 11.61
N ALA A 105 -10.95 20.18 12.84
CA ALA A 105 -11.63 19.19 13.69
C ALA A 105 -13.17 19.36 13.73
N LYS A 106 -13.67 20.59 13.88
CA LYS A 106 -15.12 20.88 13.94
C LYS A 106 -15.86 20.48 12.67
N LYS A 107 -15.23 20.61 11.48
CA LYS A 107 -15.81 20.19 10.19
C LYS A 107 -15.88 18.67 10.11
N VAL A 108 -14.79 18.01 10.47
CA VAL A 108 -14.68 16.55 10.46
C VAL A 108 -15.64 15.92 11.45
N GLN A 109 -15.78 16.50 12.63
CA GLN A 109 -16.72 16.03 13.65
C GLN A 109 -18.16 16.05 13.15
N ARG A 110 -18.61 17.17 12.54
CA ARG A 110 -19.95 17.26 11.94
C ARG A 110 -20.16 16.22 10.85
N PHE A 111 -19.16 16.02 10.01
CA PHE A 111 -19.21 15.01 8.96
C PHE A 111 -19.32 13.59 9.53
N ALA A 112 -18.51 13.25 10.52
CA ALA A 112 -18.52 11.93 11.16
C ALA A 112 -19.88 11.65 11.83
N GLN A 113 -20.45 12.64 12.50
CA GLN A 113 -21.79 12.55 13.11
C GLN A 113 -22.89 12.38 12.05
N ALA A 114 -22.91 13.23 11.02
CA ALA A 114 -23.91 13.18 9.96
C ALA A 114 -23.90 11.86 9.17
N ASN A 115 -22.75 11.22 9.07
CA ASN A 115 -22.59 9.93 8.41
C ASN A 115 -22.59 8.75 9.40
N ALA A 116 -22.77 8.97 10.70
CA ALA A 116 -22.72 7.95 11.74
C ALA A 116 -21.53 7.00 11.56
N LEU A 117 -20.31 7.55 11.49
CA LEU A 117 -19.09 6.75 11.26
C LEU A 117 -18.79 5.93 12.52
N PRO A 118 -18.73 4.57 12.44
CA PRO A 118 -18.54 3.72 13.61
C PRO A 118 -17.07 3.53 13.97
N TYR A 119 -16.17 3.83 13.06
CA TYR A 119 -14.73 3.66 13.22
C TYR A 119 -14.04 4.94 13.69
N ARG A 120 -12.86 4.77 14.25
CA ARG A 120 -12.06 5.88 14.76
C ARG A 120 -11.62 6.81 13.64
N THR A 121 -11.85 8.11 13.84
CA THR A 121 -11.45 9.17 12.90
C THR A 121 -10.34 10.01 13.52
N LEU A 122 -9.18 10.05 12.86
CA LEU A 122 -8.01 10.82 13.25
C LEU A 122 -7.92 12.12 12.44
N LEU A 123 -7.29 13.13 13.04
CA LEU A 123 -7.15 14.46 12.48
C LEU A 123 -5.68 14.71 12.08
N ASP A 124 -5.39 14.66 10.81
CA ASP A 124 -4.11 15.07 10.20
C ASP A 124 -4.25 16.50 9.67
N GLU A 125 -4.41 17.46 10.61
CA GLU A 125 -4.78 18.85 10.29
C GLU A 125 -3.72 19.59 9.47
N ASP A 126 -2.45 19.23 9.61
CA ASP A 126 -1.32 19.80 8.87
C ASP A 126 -0.90 18.97 7.65
N GLY A 127 -1.49 17.79 7.45
CA GLY A 127 -1.16 16.87 6.35
C GLY A 127 0.19 16.15 6.49
N SER A 128 0.82 16.25 7.67
CA SER A 128 2.16 15.69 7.89
C SER A 128 2.20 14.16 7.74
N VAL A 129 1.16 13.48 8.23
CA VAL A 129 1.05 12.02 8.10
C VAL A 129 0.73 11.63 6.66
N ALA A 130 -0.18 12.32 5.99
CA ALA A 130 -0.47 12.08 4.58
C ALA A 130 0.80 12.23 3.71
N ASN A 131 1.61 13.26 3.98
CA ASN A 131 2.90 13.45 3.30
C ASN A 131 3.89 12.32 3.59
N ALA A 132 4.04 11.91 4.86
CA ALA A 132 4.94 10.80 5.25
C ALA A 132 4.56 9.47 4.59
N TYR A 133 3.28 9.28 4.30
CA TYR A 133 2.74 8.11 3.59
C TYR A 133 2.61 8.29 2.08
N ASN A 134 3.11 9.40 1.54
CA ASN A 134 3.06 9.73 0.12
C ASN A 134 1.64 9.62 -0.47
N VAL A 135 0.65 10.16 0.26
CA VAL A 135 -0.75 10.21 -0.18
C VAL A 135 -0.90 11.30 -1.23
N VAL A 136 -0.87 10.90 -2.50
CA VAL A 136 -0.97 11.81 -3.66
C VAL A 136 -2.41 12.03 -4.13
N GLY A 137 -3.35 11.27 -3.59
CA GLY A 137 -4.77 11.36 -3.93
C GLY A 137 -5.65 10.59 -2.96
N VAL A 138 -6.93 10.94 -2.89
CA VAL A 138 -7.91 10.32 -1.98
C VAL A 138 -9.15 9.84 -2.76
N PRO A 139 -9.76 8.70 -2.36
CA PRO A 139 -9.38 7.87 -1.22
C PRO A 139 -8.10 7.09 -1.46
N MET A 140 -7.27 6.94 -0.43
CA MET A 140 -6.17 5.99 -0.41
C MET A 140 -6.31 5.08 0.81
N ILE A 141 -6.10 3.78 0.62
CA ILE A 141 -6.30 2.77 1.64
C ILE A 141 -5.02 1.97 1.78
N MET A 142 -4.60 1.78 3.01
CA MET A 142 -3.41 0.98 3.33
C MET A 142 -3.74 -0.06 4.37
N LEU A 143 -3.35 -1.30 4.11
CA LEU A 143 -3.43 -2.38 5.07
C LEU A 143 -2.05 -2.63 5.67
N VAL A 144 -1.97 -2.48 6.98
CA VAL A 144 -0.77 -2.73 7.80
C VAL A 144 -0.97 -4.02 8.57
N ASP A 145 0.01 -4.92 8.55
CA ASP A 145 -0.05 -6.18 9.30
C ASP A 145 0.23 -5.98 10.81
N LYS A 146 0.11 -7.06 11.58
CA LYS A 146 0.36 -7.06 13.04
C LYS A 146 1.80 -6.67 13.41
N ASP A 147 2.75 -6.86 12.49
CA ASP A 147 4.17 -6.55 12.68
C ASP A 147 4.51 -5.11 12.21
N GLY A 148 3.51 -4.41 11.62
CA GLY A 148 3.60 -3.03 11.18
C GLY A 148 4.16 -2.84 9.79
N ASN A 149 4.11 -3.84 8.94
CA ASN A 149 4.49 -3.72 7.55
C ASN A 149 3.28 -3.35 6.71
N ILE A 150 3.45 -2.45 5.76
CA ILE A 150 2.43 -2.21 4.74
C ILE A 150 2.41 -3.42 3.81
N ILE A 151 1.27 -4.05 3.66
CA ILE A 151 1.10 -5.25 2.82
C ILE A 151 0.26 -5.00 1.58
N LYS A 152 -0.53 -3.95 1.59
CA LYS A 152 -1.33 -3.53 0.43
C LYS A 152 -1.64 -2.05 0.50
N VAL A 153 -1.59 -1.40 -0.67
CA VAL A 153 -2.09 -0.05 -0.92
C VAL A 153 -3.08 -0.12 -2.07
N GLY A 154 -4.15 0.64 -1.99
CA GLY A 154 -5.20 0.67 -3.01
C GLY A 154 -6.14 1.86 -2.85
N HIS A 155 -7.21 1.89 -3.64
CA HIS A 155 -8.19 2.96 -3.64
C HIS A 155 -9.60 2.49 -3.20
N SER A 156 -9.79 1.18 -3.04
CA SER A 156 -11.01 0.59 -2.46
C SER A 156 -10.65 -0.47 -1.43
N SER A 157 -11.45 -0.56 -0.36
CA SER A 157 -11.29 -1.59 0.66
C SER A 157 -11.57 -3.00 0.16
N LEU A 158 -12.30 -3.14 -0.95
CA LEU A 158 -12.55 -4.42 -1.61
C LEU A 158 -11.28 -5.06 -2.19
N GLU A 159 -10.23 -4.28 -2.41
CA GLU A 159 -8.93 -4.76 -2.87
C GLU A 159 -8.06 -5.35 -1.75
N MET A 160 -8.46 -5.17 -0.49
CA MET A 160 -7.65 -5.52 0.68
C MET A 160 -7.84 -7.01 1.03
N PRO A 161 -6.75 -7.77 1.22
CA PRO A 161 -6.81 -9.21 1.56
C PRO A 161 -7.10 -9.43 3.06
N LEU A 162 -8.21 -8.85 3.57
CA LEU A 162 -8.53 -8.80 5.01
C LEU A 162 -8.64 -10.19 5.65
N ASP A 163 -9.31 -11.13 4.98
CA ASP A 163 -9.44 -12.50 5.50
C ASP A 163 -8.09 -13.21 5.63
N LYS A 164 -7.17 -12.97 4.70
CA LYS A 164 -5.83 -13.56 4.75
C LYS A 164 -5.04 -13.03 5.94
N VAL A 165 -5.08 -11.71 6.18
CA VAL A 165 -4.30 -11.06 7.25
C VAL A 165 -4.79 -11.45 8.63
N LEU A 166 -6.11 -11.63 8.80
CA LEU A 166 -6.71 -12.00 10.08
C LEU A 166 -6.62 -13.50 10.41
N ARG A 167 -6.22 -14.35 9.45
CA ARG A 167 -6.04 -15.81 9.68
C ARG A 167 -4.60 -16.16 10.12
N VAL A 168 -3.65 -15.28 9.95
CA VAL A 168 -2.26 -15.54 10.34
C VAL A 168 -2.14 -15.36 11.86
N LYS A 169 -2.16 -16.50 12.59
CA LYS A 169 -1.86 -16.58 14.03
C LYS A 169 -0.37 -16.50 14.27
#